data_05290c33c5c717de4a907011343dafa3
#
_entry.id   05290c33c5c717de4a907011343dafa3
#
_cell.length_a   1.000
_cell.length_b   1.000
_cell.length_c   1.000
_cell.angle_alpha   90.00
_cell.angle_beta   90.00
_cell.angle_gamma   90.00
#
_symmetry.space_group_name_H-M   'P 1'
#
loop_
_entity.id
_entity.type
_entity.pdbx_description
1 polymer ?
#
loop_
_entity_poly.entity_id
_entity_poly.type
_entity_poly.pdbx_seq_one_letter_code
_entity_poly.pdbx_strand_id
1 'polypeptide(L)'
;MAARAPVASGRLLVGFRKWYYNMCGFNKFGLLRDDTIYEDDDVKEALRRLPETQYNDRMFRMKRALDLSMKQQILPKDQWTKYEEDVHYLSPYLDEVIRERQEKAEWMKK
;
A
#
# COMPACT_ATOMS: atom_id res chain seq x y z
N MET A 1 -10.44 29.32 12.21
CA MET A 1 -9.53 28.47 12.94
C MET A 1 -9.28 27.15 12.26
N ALA A 2 -8.06 26.73 12.27
CA ALA A 2 -7.64 25.50 11.61
C ALA A 2 -8.39 24.27 12.12
N ALA A 3 -8.86 24.29 13.35
CA ALA A 3 -9.54 23.14 13.94
C ALA A 3 -10.84 22.78 13.26
N ARG A 4 -11.48 23.71 12.59
CA ARG A 4 -12.73 23.44 11.90
C ARG A 4 -12.53 23.00 10.46
N ALA A 5 -11.55 23.57 9.83
CA ALA A 5 -11.25 23.23 8.46
C ALA A 5 -11.03 21.72 8.25
N PRO A 6 -10.42 20.99 9.20
CA PRO A 6 -10.17 19.57 9.00
C PRO A 6 -11.42 18.72 8.75
N VAL A 7 -12.57 19.05 9.33
CA VAL A 7 -13.75 18.23 9.16
C VAL A 7 -14.30 18.33 7.73
N ALA A 8 -14.51 19.54 7.25
CA ALA A 8 -14.95 19.75 5.88
C ALA A 8 -13.87 19.35 4.89
N SER A 9 -12.62 19.72 5.19
CA SER A 9 -11.48 19.33 4.37
C SER A 9 -11.31 17.83 4.33
N GLY A 10 -11.63 17.15 5.46
CA GLY A 10 -11.56 15.71 5.53
C GLY A 10 -12.47 15.02 4.53
N ARG A 11 -13.69 15.51 4.37
CA ARG A 11 -14.64 14.96 3.41
C ARG A 11 -14.19 15.20 1.98
N LEU A 12 -13.72 16.41 1.69
CA LEU A 12 -13.20 16.75 0.38
C LEU A 12 -11.94 15.94 0.09
N LEU A 13 -11.06 15.80 1.08
CA LEU A 13 -9.83 15.03 0.92
C LEU A 13 -10.12 13.55 0.71
N VAL A 14 -11.10 12.98 1.40
CA VAL A 14 -11.48 11.58 1.20
C VAL A 14 -12.00 11.38 -0.21
N GLY A 15 -12.88 12.27 -0.68
CA GLY A 15 -13.38 12.20 -2.06
C GLY A 15 -12.27 12.34 -3.08
N PHE A 16 -11.33 13.29 -2.85
CA PHE A 16 -10.18 13.47 -3.72
C PHE A 16 -9.28 12.24 -3.70
N ARG A 17 -9.03 11.67 -2.53
CA ARG A 17 -8.20 10.48 -2.39
C ARG A 17 -8.79 9.28 -3.11
N LYS A 18 -10.10 9.09 -3.03
CA LYS A 18 -10.77 8.03 -3.76
C LYS A 18 -10.65 8.22 -5.26
N TRP A 19 -10.85 9.45 -5.72
CA TRP A 19 -10.71 9.77 -7.13
C TRP A 19 -9.28 9.51 -7.60
N TYR A 20 -8.29 9.99 -6.84
CA TYR A 20 -6.88 9.81 -7.17
C TYR A 20 -6.50 8.33 -7.13
N TYR A 21 -7.01 7.59 -6.15
CA TYR A 21 -6.79 6.16 -6.02
C TYR A 21 -7.23 5.43 -7.29
N ASN A 22 -8.41 5.76 -7.79
CA ASN A 22 -8.92 5.16 -9.02
C ASN A 22 -8.12 5.60 -10.24
N MET A 23 -7.60 6.82 -10.25
CA MET A 23 -6.78 7.32 -11.35
C MET A 23 -5.42 6.65 -11.43
N CYS A 24 -4.87 6.21 -10.31
CA CYS A 24 -3.59 5.50 -10.30
C CYS A 24 -3.65 4.18 -11.07
N GLY A 25 -4.80 3.55 -11.12
CA GLY A 25 -5.02 2.39 -11.98
C GLY A 25 -4.55 1.05 -11.44
N PHE A 26 -3.80 1.01 -10.33
CA PHE A 26 -3.33 -0.28 -9.81
C PHE A 26 -4.48 -1.15 -9.30
N ASN A 27 -5.57 -0.55 -8.85
CA ASN A 27 -6.73 -1.29 -8.37
C ASN A 27 -7.41 -2.10 -9.49
N LYS A 28 -7.25 -1.67 -10.73
CA LYS A 28 -7.81 -2.38 -11.89
C LYS A 28 -7.14 -3.73 -12.11
N PHE A 29 -5.94 -3.91 -11.60
CA PHE A 29 -5.22 -5.17 -11.64
C PHE A 29 -5.39 -5.98 -10.35
N GLY A 30 -6.18 -5.49 -9.41
CA GLY A 30 -6.41 -6.17 -8.14
C GLY A 30 -5.29 -6.00 -7.14
N LEU A 31 -4.41 -5.02 -7.34
CA LEU A 31 -3.31 -4.74 -6.42
C LEU A 31 -3.80 -3.87 -5.26
N LEU A 32 -3.20 -4.09 -4.09
CA LEU A 32 -3.39 -3.21 -2.94
C LEU A 32 -2.32 -2.12 -2.97
N ARG A 33 -2.56 -1.03 -2.23
CA ARG A 33 -1.60 0.07 -2.16
C ARG A 33 -0.21 -0.41 -1.73
N ASP A 34 -0.17 -1.27 -0.72
CA ASP A 34 1.10 -1.76 -0.18
C ASP A 34 1.82 -2.71 -1.14
N ASP A 35 1.12 -3.23 -2.15
CA ASP A 35 1.76 -4.04 -3.19
C ASP A 35 2.58 -3.18 -4.16
N THR A 36 2.33 -1.87 -4.21
CA THR A 36 2.95 -0.96 -5.17
C THR A 36 4.12 -0.17 -4.60
N ILE A 37 4.45 -0.37 -3.33
CA ILE A 37 5.54 0.35 -2.67
C ILE A 37 6.87 -0.10 -3.25
N TYR A 38 7.75 0.88 -3.52
CA TYR A 38 9.10 0.60 -4.01
C TYR A 38 9.88 -0.22 -2.98
N GLU A 39 10.52 -1.26 -3.44
CA GLU A 39 11.25 -2.19 -2.57
C GLU A 39 12.64 -1.68 -2.25
N ASP A 40 12.74 -0.81 -1.24
CA ASP A 40 14.03 -0.44 -0.68
C ASP A 40 14.40 -1.42 0.44
N ASP A 41 15.53 -1.16 1.12
CA ASP A 41 16.01 -2.06 2.17
C ASP A 41 15.01 -2.22 3.31
N ASP A 42 14.34 -1.14 3.69
CA ASP A 42 13.35 -1.18 4.78
C ASP A 42 12.14 -2.03 4.38
N VAL A 43 11.69 -1.89 3.14
CA VAL A 43 10.55 -2.66 2.63
C VAL A 43 10.91 -4.13 2.51
N LYS A 44 12.11 -4.45 2.07
CA LYS A 44 12.57 -5.85 1.99
C LYS A 44 12.57 -6.51 3.36
N GLU A 45 13.05 -5.80 4.38
CA GLU A 45 13.03 -6.32 5.75
C GLU A 45 11.60 -6.51 6.27
N ALA A 46 10.72 -5.54 5.98
CA ALA A 46 9.32 -5.65 6.35
C ALA A 46 8.64 -6.85 5.68
N LEU A 47 8.95 -7.08 4.40
CA LEU A 47 8.41 -8.23 3.67
C LEU A 47 8.87 -9.55 4.29
N ARG A 48 10.11 -9.61 4.75
CA ARG A 48 10.64 -10.80 5.41
C ARG A 48 9.88 -11.12 6.68
N ARG A 49 9.35 -10.11 7.36
CA ARG A 49 8.61 -10.26 8.62
C ARG A 49 7.13 -10.60 8.42
N LEU A 50 6.62 -10.56 7.19
CA LEU A 50 5.21 -10.87 6.94
C LEU A 50 4.89 -12.33 7.24
N PRO A 51 3.69 -12.61 7.79
CA PRO A 51 3.20 -13.98 7.86
C PRO A 51 3.13 -14.62 6.47
N GLU A 52 3.33 -15.93 6.43
CA GLU A 52 3.39 -16.66 5.17
C GLU A 52 2.13 -16.48 4.31
N THR A 53 0.96 -16.50 4.94
CA THR A 53 -0.31 -16.31 4.20
C THR A 53 -0.37 -14.97 3.51
N GLN A 54 0.01 -13.90 4.21
CA GLN A 54 -0.01 -12.56 3.63
C GLN A 54 1.03 -12.41 2.53
N TYR A 55 2.19 -13.02 2.70
CA TYR A 55 3.23 -13.00 1.68
C TYR A 55 2.76 -13.74 0.41
N ASN A 56 2.14 -14.89 0.58
CA ASN A 56 1.65 -15.67 -0.54
C ASN A 56 0.52 -14.95 -1.28
N ASP A 57 -0.37 -14.29 -0.55
CA ASP A 57 -1.44 -13.49 -1.15
C ASP A 57 -0.86 -12.34 -1.97
N ARG A 58 0.19 -11.69 -1.45
CA ARG A 58 0.89 -10.63 -2.16
C ARG A 58 1.49 -11.16 -3.47
N MET A 59 2.15 -12.30 -3.41
CA MET A 59 2.74 -12.90 -4.61
C MET A 59 1.69 -13.27 -5.64
N PHE A 60 0.54 -13.79 -5.19
CA PHE A 60 -0.58 -14.10 -6.08
C PHE A 60 -1.07 -12.85 -6.79
N ARG A 61 -1.26 -11.76 -6.04
CA ARG A 61 -1.74 -10.51 -6.62
C ARG A 61 -0.75 -9.97 -7.65
N MET A 62 0.55 -10.02 -7.34
CA MET A 62 1.58 -9.54 -8.26
C MET A 62 1.65 -10.37 -9.53
N LYS A 63 1.57 -11.69 -9.41
CA LYS A 63 1.57 -12.58 -10.58
C LYS A 63 0.35 -12.33 -11.45
N ARG A 64 -0.80 -12.17 -10.83
CA ARG A 64 -2.03 -11.88 -11.56
C ARG A 64 -1.94 -10.54 -12.29
N ALA A 65 -1.43 -9.52 -11.61
CA ALA A 65 -1.28 -8.20 -12.21
C ALA A 65 -0.32 -8.23 -13.39
N LEU A 66 0.79 -8.94 -13.24
CA LEU A 66 1.77 -9.07 -14.32
C LEU A 66 1.17 -9.78 -15.52
N ASP A 67 0.43 -10.87 -15.30
CA ASP A 67 -0.23 -11.61 -16.35
C ASP A 67 -1.25 -10.74 -17.10
N LEU A 68 -2.08 -10.01 -16.36
CA LEU A 68 -3.05 -9.09 -16.95
C LEU A 68 -2.38 -8.00 -17.78
N SER A 69 -1.28 -7.46 -17.26
CA SER A 69 -0.52 -6.42 -17.93
C SER A 69 0.06 -6.94 -19.25
N MET A 70 0.60 -8.14 -19.24
CA MET A 70 1.16 -8.76 -20.46
C MET A 70 0.11 -9.02 -21.51
N LYS A 71 -1.11 -9.35 -21.10
CA LYS A 71 -2.23 -9.58 -22.00
C LYS A 71 -2.94 -8.29 -22.38
N GLN A 72 -2.53 -7.15 -21.82
CA GLN A 72 -3.17 -5.86 -22.01
C GLN A 72 -4.65 -5.87 -21.60
N GLN A 73 -4.94 -6.57 -20.51
CA GLN A 73 -6.29 -6.72 -19.96
C GLN A 73 -6.34 -6.17 -18.54
N ILE A 74 -7.54 -5.86 -18.09
CA ILE A 74 -7.80 -5.47 -16.70
C ILE A 74 -8.89 -6.37 -16.14
N LEU A 75 -8.99 -6.42 -14.82
CA LEU A 75 -10.05 -7.18 -14.16
C LEU A 75 -11.42 -6.56 -14.43
N PRO A 76 -12.51 -7.36 -14.39
CA PRO A 76 -13.86 -6.80 -14.39
C PRO A 76 -14.02 -5.81 -13.25
N LYS A 77 -14.84 -4.80 -13.46
CA LYS A 77 -14.98 -3.69 -12.52
C LYS A 77 -15.35 -4.14 -11.10
N ASP A 78 -16.15 -5.18 -10.98
CA ASP A 78 -16.56 -5.72 -9.69
C ASP A 78 -15.42 -6.38 -8.93
N GLN A 79 -14.33 -6.72 -9.61
CA GLN A 79 -13.13 -7.33 -8.98
C GLN A 79 -12.01 -6.32 -8.71
N TRP A 80 -12.20 -5.06 -9.06
CA TRP A 80 -11.23 -4.02 -8.76
C TRP A 80 -11.13 -3.84 -7.23
N THR A 81 -9.91 -3.59 -6.75
CA THR A 81 -9.70 -3.26 -5.35
C THR A 81 -10.39 -1.94 -5.04
N LYS A 82 -11.23 -1.94 -4.01
CA LYS A 82 -11.93 -0.72 -3.58
C LYS A 82 -11.09 0.00 -2.54
N TYR A 83 -11.19 1.32 -2.53
CA TYR A 83 -10.45 2.15 -1.59
C TYR A 83 -10.71 1.72 -0.14
N GLU A 84 -11.96 1.40 0.19
CA GLU A 84 -12.35 0.99 1.53
C GLU A 84 -11.86 -0.41 1.90
N GLU A 85 -11.57 -1.23 0.91
CA GLU A 85 -11.11 -2.62 1.11
C GLU A 85 -9.59 -2.74 1.04
N ASP A 86 -8.89 -1.64 0.74
CA ASP A 86 -7.43 -1.65 0.63
C ASP A 86 -6.82 -1.75 2.02
N VAL A 87 -6.31 -2.93 2.34
CA VAL A 87 -5.69 -3.19 3.64
C VAL A 87 -4.20 -2.90 3.55
N HIS A 88 -3.73 -2.01 4.41
CA HIS A 88 -2.31 -1.66 4.47
C HIS A 88 -1.57 -2.70 5.33
N TYR A 89 -1.45 -3.91 4.80
CA TYR A 89 -0.90 -5.03 5.55
C TYR A 89 0.59 -4.88 5.86
N LEU A 90 1.32 -4.17 5.01
CA LEU A 90 2.76 -4.01 5.17
C LEU A 90 3.12 -2.83 6.08
N SER A 91 2.25 -1.82 6.16
CA SER A 91 2.56 -0.58 6.87
C SER A 91 2.99 -0.78 8.33
N PRO A 92 2.33 -1.63 9.15
CA PRO A 92 2.78 -1.84 10.53
C PRO A 92 4.20 -2.39 10.60
N TYR A 93 4.54 -3.33 9.74
CA TYR A 93 5.88 -3.93 9.72
C TYR A 93 6.92 -2.93 9.23
N LEU A 94 6.56 -2.15 8.22
CA LEU A 94 7.46 -1.13 7.67
C LEU A 94 7.75 -0.03 8.69
N ASP A 95 6.72 0.43 9.39
CA ASP A 95 6.87 1.46 10.44
C ASP A 95 7.79 0.96 11.55
N GLU A 96 7.65 -0.30 11.93
CA GLU A 96 8.50 -0.90 12.95
C GLU A 96 9.97 -0.97 12.50
N VAL A 97 10.20 -1.36 11.24
CA VAL A 97 11.55 -1.42 10.68
C VAL A 97 12.19 -0.04 10.64
N ILE A 98 11.44 0.97 10.22
CA ILE A 98 11.93 2.35 10.15
C ILE A 98 12.27 2.85 11.56
N ARG A 99 11.42 2.56 12.54
CA ARG A 99 11.66 2.95 13.91
C ARG A 99 12.92 2.30 14.46
N GLU A 100 13.10 1.01 14.22
CA GLU A 100 14.30 0.29 14.65
C GLU A 100 15.56 0.87 14.03
N ARG A 101 15.49 1.22 12.75
CA ARG A 101 16.62 1.82 12.06
C ARG A 101 16.99 3.18 12.67
N GLN A 102 15.99 3.98 12.98
CA GLN A 102 16.21 5.29 13.60
C GLN A 102 16.82 5.14 15.00
N GLU A 103 16.31 4.21 15.79
CA GLU A 103 16.87 3.93 17.12
C GLU A 103 18.32 3.47 17.02
N LYS A 104 18.61 2.60 16.07
CA LYS A 104 19.97 2.12 15.86
C LYS A 104 20.91 3.25 15.47
N ALA A 105 20.43 4.15 14.61
CA ALA A 105 21.22 5.32 14.20
C ALA A 105 21.52 6.23 15.39
N GLU A 106 20.56 6.42 16.30
CA GLU A 106 20.76 7.21 17.50
C GLU A 106 21.80 6.57 18.42
N TRP A 107 21.72 5.24 18.58
CA TRP A 107 22.71 4.52 19.38
C TRP A 107 24.10 4.65 18.81
N MET A 108 24.23 4.66 17.50
CA MET A 108 25.54 4.77 16.86
C MET A 108 26.14 6.16 16.93
N LYS A 109 25.31 7.18 17.15
CA LYS A 109 25.79 8.56 17.35
C LYS A 109 26.42 8.76 18.73
N LYS A 110 26.07 7.95 19.68
CA LYS A 110 26.63 8.03 21.03
C LYS A 110 27.91 7.22 21.12
#